data_a02369bcb1fec0aadc06760ef92c10c5
#
_entry.id   a02369bcb1fec0aadc06760ef92c10c5
#
_cell.length_a   1.000
_cell.length_b   1.000
_cell.length_c   1.000
_cell.angle_alpha   90.00
_cell.angle_beta   90.00
_cell.angle_gamma   90.00
#
_symmetry.space_group_name_H-M   'P 1'
#
loop_
_entity.id
_entity.type
_entity.pdbx_description
1 polymer ?
#
loop_
_entity_poly.entity_id
_entity_poly.type
_entity_poly.pdbx_seq_one_letter_code
_entity_poly.pdbx_strand_id
1 'polypeptide(L)'
;MHVRDGRILALGAEPPVLGAAQVTDLRGHLVLPGFVDGHIHLDKSFVGDRWRPHRPADSLRERLAIEKEELAAAPPIEGRADALIAQAAAFGTVAMRCHVDVDATTGLANLHAVMAAREKWRGIVDIELVAFPQAGVMSCPGTPQWLEAAVREGAGVVGGIDPSTLDGDAEGQLDCVFGIAERLGAKIDIHLHEPGEQGVAQIARIAARAQALGLAGRVAISHAYALGDVGQGALQDVARKLADAGVAIMTNAPGDRAFPPVLALRAAGVRVFTGNDNIQDCWWPYGNGDMLQRA
;
A
#
# COMPACT_ATOMS: atom_id res chain seq x y z
N MET A 1 -1.39 -16.85 -28.32
CA MET A 1 -1.90 -15.53 -27.92
C MET A 1 -1.55 -14.53 -29.01
N HIS A 2 -2.51 -13.74 -29.46
CA HIS A 2 -2.31 -12.68 -30.44
C HIS A 2 -2.51 -11.32 -29.75
N VAL A 3 -1.51 -10.43 -29.91
CA VAL A 3 -1.48 -9.09 -29.28
C VAL A 3 -1.32 -8.02 -30.37
N ARG A 4 -2.06 -6.93 -30.28
CA ARG A 4 -1.92 -5.72 -31.11
C ARG A 4 -2.15 -4.50 -30.23
N ASP A 5 -1.29 -3.51 -30.36
CA ASP A 5 -1.38 -2.23 -29.63
C ASP A 5 -1.54 -2.43 -28.10
N GLY A 6 -0.78 -3.37 -27.52
CA GLY A 6 -0.81 -3.68 -26.09
C GLY A 6 -2.06 -4.44 -25.62
N ARG A 7 -2.94 -4.88 -26.52
CA ARG A 7 -4.19 -5.60 -26.20
C ARG A 7 -4.15 -7.03 -26.72
N ILE A 8 -4.67 -7.96 -25.92
CA ILE A 8 -4.88 -9.35 -26.33
C ILE A 8 -6.10 -9.36 -27.25
N LEU A 9 -5.90 -9.75 -28.53
CA LEU A 9 -6.96 -9.87 -29.52
C LEU A 9 -7.55 -11.28 -29.58
N ALA A 10 -6.71 -12.30 -29.41
CA ALA A 10 -7.15 -13.69 -29.47
C ALA A 10 -6.27 -14.60 -28.61
N LEU A 11 -6.89 -15.65 -28.08
CA LEU A 11 -6.25 -16.80 -27.43
C LEU A 11 -6.70 -18.07 -28.15
N GLY A 12 -5.78 -18.99 -28.44
CA GLY A 12 -6.10 -20.26 -29.08
C GLY A 12 -4.87 -21.06 -29.41
N ALA A 13 -5.07 -22.33 -29.76
CA ALA A 13 -4.01 -23.24 -30.17
C ALA A 13 -3.43 -22.87 -31.55
N GLU A 14 -4.26 -22.35 -32.44
CA GLU A 14 -3.84 -21.90 -33.77
C GLU A 14 -3.97 -20.36 -33.85
N PRO A 15 -2.88 -19.62 -34.03
CA PRO A 15 -2.96 -18.19 -34.26
C PRO A 15 -3.65 -17.94 -35.64
N PRO A 16 -4.50 -16.91 -35.74
CA PRO A 16 -4.97 -16.51 -37.06
C PRO A 16 -3.78 -16.16 -37.96
N VAL A 17 -3.84 -16.56 -39.22
CA VAL A 17 -2.80 -16.19 -40.21
C VAL A 17 -2.87 -14.68 -40.40
N LEU A 18 -1.97 -13.98 -39.79
CA LEU A 18 -1.88 -12.53 -39.86
C LEU A 18 -0.56 -12.20 -40.55
N GLY A 19 -0.61 -11.80 -41.82
CA GLY A 19 0.47 -11.22 -42.61
C GLY A 19 1.85 -11.10 -41.90
N ALA A 20 2.46 -9.95 -41.88
CA ALA A 20 3.80 -9.71 -41.31
C ALA A 20 3.81 -9.59 -39.75
N ALA A 21 3.13 -10.50 -39.02
CA ALA A 21 3.17 -10.50 -37.55
C ALA A 21 4.52 -11.03 -37.05
N GLN A 22 5.10 -10.36 -36.07
CA GLN A 22 6.25 -10.87 -35.34
C GLN A 22 5.79 -12.01 -34.42
N VAL A 23 6.42 -13.18 -34.52
CA VAL A 23 6.13 -14.35 -33.69
C VAL A 23 7.24 -14.52 -32.64
N THR A 24 6.87 -14.66 -31.38
CA THR A 24 7.79 -15.00 -30.30
C THR A 24 7.43 -16.38 -29.75
N ASP A 25 8.35 -17.34 -29.87
CA ASP A 25 8.21 -18.64 -29.25
C ASP A 25 8.67 -18.59 -27.78
N LEU A 26 7.75 -18.77 -26.86
CA LEU A 26 8.01 -18.75 -25.42
C LEU A 26 8.50 -20.11 -24.88
N ARG A 27 8.64 -21.11 -25.74
CA ARG A 27 9.18 -22.44 -25.37
C ARG A 27 8.55 -23.05 -24.12
N GLY A 28 7.22 -22.96 -24.02
CA GLY A 28 6.46 -23.49 -22.89
C GLY A 28 6.45 -22.62 -21.62
N HIS A 29 7.05 -21.44 -21.64
CA HIS A 29 6.94 -20.52 -20.51
C HIS A 29 5.51 -19.98 -20.35
N LEU A 30 5.11 -19.81 -19.09
CA LEU A 30 3.83 -19.22 -18.71
C LEU A 30 3.85 -17.71 -18.97
N VAL A 31 2.76 -17.20 -19.51
CA VAL A 31 2.53 -15.74 -19.63
C VAL A 31 1.52 -15.34 -18.56
N LEU A 32 1.91 -14.37 -17.75
CA LEU A 32 1.06 -13.74 -16.73
C LEU A 32 0.84 -12.27 -17.07
N PRO A 33 -0.26 -11.66 -16.60
CA PRO A 33 -0.36 -10.20 -16.56
C PRO A 33 0.80 -9.61 -15.74
N GLY A 34 1.19 -8.36 -16.05
CA GLY A 34 2.12 -7.63 -15.19
C GLY A 34 1.59 -7.54 -13.75
N PHE A 35 2.49 -7.60 -12.79
CA PHE A 35 2.13 -7.59 -11.37
C PHE A 35 1.81 -6.18 -10.87
N VAL A 36 0.97 -6.13 -9.84
CA VAL A 36 0.63 -4.91 -9.12
C VAL A 36 1.10 -5.05 -7.68
N ASP A 37 2.00 -4.17 -7.25
CA ASP A 37 2.37 -4.05 -5.84
C ASP A 37 1.39 -3.11 -5.15
N GLY A 38 0.44 -3.66 -4.41
CA GLY A 38 -0.65 -2.90 -3.81
C GLY A 38 -0.24 -2.07 -2.59
N HIS A 39 1.01 -2.23 -2.10
CA HIS A 39 1.49 -1.52 -0.91
C HIS A 39 3.02 -1.57 -0.82
N ILE A 40 3.67 -0.44 -0.99
CA ILE A 40 5.12 -0.31 -0.92
C ILE A 40 5.51 1.07 -0.38
N HIS A 41 6.71 1.20 0.20
CA HIS A 41 7.30 2.46 0.68
C HIS A 41 8.59 2.77 -0.08
N LEU A 42 8.52 3.61 -1.11
CA LEU A 42 9.68 3.96 -1.94
C LEU A 42 10.63 4.94 -1.26
N ASP A 43 10.13 5.74 -0.33
CA ASP A 43 10.91 6.75 0.41
C ASP A 43 11.73 6.15 1.56
N LYS A 44 11.40 4.93 2.02
CA LYS A 44 12.04 4.29 3.19
C LYS A 44 13.11 3.27 2.84
N SER A 45 13.00 2.59 1.69
CA SER A 45 13.89 1.50 1.30
C SER A 45 15.35 1.96 1.16
N PHE A 46 16.29 1.09 1.53
CA PHE A 46 17.72 1.24 1.30
C PHE A 46 18.21 0.48 0.06
N VAL A 47 17.32 -0.02 -0.79
CA VAL A 47 17.72 -0.62 -2.07
C VAL A 47 18.51 0.40 -2.90
N GLY A 48 19.66 -0.01 -3.43
CA GLY A 48 20.62 0.89 -4.10
C GLY A 48 21.65 1.54 -3.17
N ASP A 49 21.54 1.32 -1.86
CA ASP A 49 22.54 1.66 -0.84
C ASP A 49 23.12 0.37 -0.23
N ARG A 50 24.04 0.51 0.72
CA ARG A 50 24.53 -0.63 1.51
C ARG A 50 23.39 -1.25 2.32
N TRP A 51 23.38 -2.58 2.44
CA TRP A 51 22.48 -3.28 3.35
C TRP A 51 22.73 -2.86 4.81
N ARG A 52 21.65 -2.69 5.57
CA ARG A 52 21.71 -2.32 6.99
C ARG A 52 21.07 -3.40 7.85
N PRO A 53 21.72 -3.78 8.97
CA PRO A 53 21.12 -4.73 9.90
C PRO A 53 19.90 -4.10 10.58
N HIS A 54 18.91 -4.93 10.88
CA HIS A 54 17.77 -4.49 11.67
C HIS A 54 18.21 -4.13 13.10
N ARG A 55 17.83 -2.94 13.54
CA ARG A 55 18.05 -2.48 14.93
C ARG A 55 16.81 -2.80 15.75
N PRO A 56 16.92 -3.57 16.87
CA PRO A 56 15.80 -3.82 17.78
C PRO A 56 15.19 -2.51 18.31
N ALA A 57 13.89 -2.52 18.58
CA ALA A 57 13.19 -1.42 19.23
C ALA A 57 12.10 -1.99 20.14
N ASP A 58 11.98 -1.44 21.35
CA ASP A 58 11.04 -1.91 22.37
C ASP A 58 9.64 -1.24 22.24
N SER A 59 9.53 -0.23 21.36
CA SER A 59 8.28 0.50 21.14
C SER A 59 8.20 1.06 19.73
N LEU A 60 6.96 1.35 19.27
CA LEU A 60 6.72 2.04 18.01
C LEU A 60 7.45 3.40 17.97
N ARG A 61 7.43 4.15 19.06
CA ARG A 61 8.10 5.46 19.14
C ARG A 61 9.61 5.34 18.94
N GLU A 62 10.24 4.34 19.54
CA GLU A 62 11.66 4.07 19.35
C GLU A 62 11.95 3.63 17.91
N ARG A 63 11.10 2.78 17.33
CA ARG A 63 11.22 2.37 15.93
C ARG A 63 11.20 3.57 14.99
N LEU A 64 10.28 4.50 15.20
CA LEU A 64 10.19 5.74 14.41
C LEU A 64 11.43 6.64 14.60
N ALA A 65 12.02 6.69 15.80
CA ALA A 65 13.23 7.45 16.02
C ALA A 65 14.43 6.85 15.30
N ILE A 66 14.58 5.50 15.34
CA ILE A 66 15.61 4.77 14.60
C ILE A 66 15.45 5.01 13.08
N GLU A 67 14.23 4.91 12.57
CA GLU A 67 13.95 5.16 11.16
C GLU A 67 14.39 6.56 10.73
N LYS A 68 14.04 7.60 11.49
CA LYS A 68 14.44 8.98 11.19
C LYS A 68 15.96 9.16 11.19
N GLU A 69 16.66 8.56 12.15
CA GLU A 69 18.12 8.57 12.24
C GLU A 69 18.76 7.92 11.00
N GLU A 70 18.32 6.71 10.66
CA GLU A 70 18.86 5.94 9.53
C GLU A 70 18.57 6.60 8.18
N LEU A 71 17.35 7.14 8.00
CA LEU A 71 16.97 7.81 6.77
C LEU A 71 17.69 9.16 6.59
N ALA A 72 17.99 9.88 7.68
CA ALA A 72 18.78 11.11 7.62
C ALA A 72 20.22 10.87 7.17
N ALA A 73 20.76 9.66 7.39
CA ALA A 73 22.09 9.23 6.97
C ALA A 73 22.10 8.48 5.62
N ALA A 74 20.94 8.31 4.99
CA ALA A 74 20.81 7.58 3.74
C ALA A 74 21.07 8.48 2.51
N PRO A 75 21.41 7.91 1.35
CA PRO A 75 21.39 8.62 0.08
C PRO A 75 20.02 9.23 -0.22
N PRO A 76 19.94 10.22 -1.13
CA PRO A 76 18.68 10.84 -1.51
C PRO A 76 17.59 9.84 -1.91
N ILE A 77 16.34 10.16 -1.57
CA ILE A 77 15.15 9.31 -1.83
C ILE A 77 15.05 8.95 -3.31
N GLU A 78 15.27 9.92 -4.21
CA GLU A 78 15.13 9.73 -5.65
C GLU A 78 15.98 8.56 -6.17
N GLY A 79 17.22 8.45 -5.71
CA GLY A 79 18.14 7.37 -6.12
C GLY A 79 17.72 6.01 -5.56
N ARG A 80 17.27 5.96 -4.31
CA ARG A 80 16.79 4.74 -3.64
C ARG A 80 15.46 4.25 -4.22
N ALA A 81 14.52 5.18 -4.42
CA ALA A 81 13.25 4.89 -5.08
C ALA A 81 13.46 4.38 -6.51
N ASP A 82 14.34 5.03 -7.29
CA ASP A 82 14.70 4.60 -8.63
C ASP A 82 15.24 3.16 -8.66
N ALA A 83 16.16 2.84 -7.75
CA ALA A 83 16.73 1.50 -7.65
C ALA A 83 15.67 0.43 -7.29
N LEU A 84 14.77 0.73 -6.34
CA LEU A 84 13.71 -0.20 -5.96
C LEU A 84 12.67 -0.38 -7.07
N ILE A 85 12.27 0.70 -7.76
CA ILE A 85 11.34 0.61 -8.90
C ILE A 85 11.97 -0.23 -10.02
N ALA A 86 13.26 0.00 -10.36
CA ALA A 86 13.98 -0.78 -11.35
C ALA A 86 14.01 -2.27 -11.01
N GLN A 87 14.27 -2.59 -9.74
CA GLN A 87 14.31 -3.97 -9.26
C GLN A 87 12.94 -4.64 -9.34
N ALA A 88 11.87 -3.98 -8.88
CA ALA A 88 10.51 -4.51 -8.94
C ALA A 88 10.01 -4.65 -10.39
N ALA A 89 10.32 -3.70 -11.27
CA ALA A 89 10.01 -3.77 -12.69
C ALA A 89 10.71 -4.95 -13.37
N ALA A 90 11.96 -5.27 -12.99
CA ALA A 90 12.68 -6.45 -13.49
C ALA A 90 12.00 -7.76 -13.09
N PHE A 91 11.24 -7.80 -12.00
CA PHE A 91 10.39 -8.92 -11.60
C PHE A 91 8.97 -8.88 -12.20
N GLY A 92 8.70 -7.92 -13.11
CA GLY A 92 7.44 -7.84 -13.84
C GLY A 92 6.36 -6.98 -13.17
N THR A 93 6.69 -6.16 -12.17
CA THR A 93 5.77 -5.19 -11.60
C THR A 93 5.55 -4.03 -12.59
N VAL A 94 4.28 -3.76 -12.91
CA VAL A 94 3.86 -2.70 -13.85
C VAL A 94 3.06 -1.59 -13.16
N ALA A 95 2.62 -1.81 -11.93
CA ALA A 95 1.94 -0.78 -11.14
C ALA A 95 2.23 -0.94 -9.65
N MET A 96 2.24 0.19 -8.93
CA MET A 96 2.50 0.25 -7.49
C MET A 96 1.54 1.21 -6.80
N ARG A 97 1.15 0.90 -5.56
CA ARG A 97 0.60 1.88 -4.62
C ARG A 97 1.67 2.19 -3.59
N CYS A 98 2.23 3.38 -3.66
CA CYS A 98 3.32 3.82 -2.79
C CYS A 98 2.79 4.70 -1.66
N HIS A 99 3.00 4.27 -0.42
CA HIS A 99 2.77 5.05 0.79
C HIS A 99 4.02 5.91 1.04
N VAL A 100 3.85 7.23 1.03
CA VAL A 100 4.93 8.20 1.19
C VAL A 100 4.70 9.00 2.46
N ASP A 101 5.69 9.10 3.33
CA ASP A 101 5.59 9.85 4.58
C ASP A 101 5.27 11.32 4.32
N VAL A 102 4.10 11.74 4.84
CA VAL A 102 3.60 13.12 4.80
C VAL A 102 3.02 13.45 6.17
N ASP A 103 3.79 14.13 6.97
CA ASP A 103 3.39 14.63 8.28
C ASP A 103 4.10 15.95 8.61
N ALA A 104 3.88 16.49 9.81
CA ALA A 104 4.50 17.75 10.19
C ALA A 104 6.03 17.68 10.31
N THR A 105 6.64 16.51 10.30
CA THR A 105 8.10 16.33 10.37
C THR A 105 8.77 16.23 9.01
N THR A 106 8.05 15.78 7.99
CA THR A 106 8.55 15.60 6.61
C THR A 106 8.01 16.66 5.65
N GLY A 107 6.87 17.27 5.97
CA GLY A 107 6.15 18.12 5.03
C GLY A 107 5.85 17.37 3.73
N LEU A 108 6.15 17.99 2.59
CA LEU A 108 5.99 17.39 1.26
C LEU A 108 7.30 16.94 0.62
N ALA A 109 8.43 17.00 1.34
CA ALA A 109 9.73 16.72 0.74
C ALA A 109 9.84 15.28 0.19
N ASN A 110 9.39 14.28 0.96
CA ASN A 110 9.38 12.89 0.52
C ASN A 110 8.44 12.70 -0.67
N LEU A 111 7.26 13.31 -0.64
CA LEU A 111 6.29 13.24 -1.73
C LEU A 111 6.90 13.77 -3.04
N HIS A 112 7.54 14.93 -3.02
CA HIS A 112 8.18 15.52 -4.19
C HIS A 112 9.29 14.62 -4.76
N ALA A 113 10.11 14.02 -3.88
CA ALA A 113 11.16 13.10 -4.29
C ALA A 113 10.60 11.84 -4.98
N VAL A 114 9.56 11.24 -4.42
CA VAL A 114 8.88 10.07 -5.03
C VAL A 114 8.13 10.46 -6.30
N MET A 115 7.53 11.65 -6.38
CA MET A 115 6.93 12.17 -7.60
C MET A 115 7.95 12.32 -8.74
N ALA A 116 9.16 12.76 -8.44
CA ALA A 116 10.24 12.84 -9.43
C ALA A 116 10.61 11.44 -9.96
N ALA A 117 10.73 10.44 -9.07
CA ALA A 117 10.95 9.06 -9.46
C ALA A 117 9.78 8.51 -10.30
N ARG A 118 8.53 8.74 -9.90
CA ARG A 118 7.32 8.36 -10.66
C ARG A 118 7.35 8.92 -12.09
N GLU A 119 7.74 10.19 -12.25
CA GLU A 119 7.81 10.81 -13.57
C GLU A 119 8.84 10.14 -14.46
N LYS A 120 10.02 9.81 -13.92
CA LYS A 120 11.08 9.09 -14.64
C LYS A 120 10.61 7.72 -15.15
N TRP A 121 9.74 7.02 -14.38
CA TRP A 121 9.23 5.69 -14.72
C TRP A 121 7.90 5.71 -15.46
N ARG A 122 7.41 6.89 -15.83
CA ARG A 122 6.16 7.05 -16.59
C ARG A 122 6.14 6.19 -17.85
N GLY A 123 5.05 5.42 -18.02
CA GLY A 123 4.87 4.51 -19.14
C GLY A 123 5.60 3.15 -19.01
N ILE A 124 6.33 2.94 -17.91
CA ILE A 124 6.95 1.64 -17.56
C ILE A 124 6.25 1.07 -16.32
N VAL A 125 6.16 1.86 -15.25
CA VAL A 125 5.47 1.51 -14.01
C VAL A 125 4.51 2.63 -13.63
N ASP A 126 3.24 2.32 -13.45
CA ASP A 126 2.24 3.26 -12.93
C ASP A 126 2.32 3.32 -11.40
N ILE A 127 2.49 4.53 -10.82
CA ILE A 127 2.63 4.70 -9.38
C ILE A 127 1.51 5.58 -8.83
N GLU A 128 0.60 4.99 -8.06
CA GLU A 128 -0.41 5.69 -7.26
C GLU A 128 0.21 6.08 -5.92
N LEU A 129 0.06 7.35 -5.51
CA LEU A 129 0.66 7.88 -4.29
C LEU A 129 -0.37 8.01 -3.18
N VAL A 130 0.00 7.54 -2.00
CA VAL A 130 -0.73 7.71 -0.74
C VAL A 130 0.04 8.70 0.12
N ALA A 131 -0.60 9.80 0.52
CA ALA A 131 -0.06 10.69 1.56
C ALA A 131 -0.20 9.98 2.92
N PHE A 132 0.89 9.46 3.46
CA PHE A 132 0.89 8.58 4.61
C PHE A 132 1.42 9.29 5.88
N PRO A 133 0.59 9.43 6.94
CA PRO A 133 0.97 10.14 8.16
C PRO A 133 1.71 9.23 9.15
N GLN A 134 2.95 8.85 8.85
CA GLN A 134 3.74 7.91 9.69
C GLN A 134 3.84 8.34 11.16
N ALA A 135 3.92 9.64 11.44
CA ALA A 135 4.01 10.16 12.80
C ALA A 135 2.64 10.34 13.48
N GLY A 136 1.56 9.96 12.81
CA GLY A 136 0.18 10.16 13.26
C GLY A 136 -0.47 11.41 12.68
N VAL A 137 -1.79 11.45 12.70
CA VAL A 137 -2.61 12.57 12.23
C VAL A 137 -2.88 13.55 13.37
N MET A 138 -3.42 13.04 14.49
CA MET A 138 -3.78 13.85 15.66
C MET A 138 -2.63 13.98 16.65
N SER A 139 -1.81 12.94 16.79
CA SER A 139 -0.62 12.92 17.67
C SER A 139 0.56 13.73 17.12
N CYS A 140 0.53 14.15 15.84
CA CYS A 140 1.53 14.99 15.20
C CYS A 140 0.86 16.29 14.69
N PRO A 141 0.77 17.35 15.52
CA PRO A 141 0.07 18.58 15.18
C PRO A 141 0.60 19.23 13.89
N GLY A 142 -0.32 19.61 12.99
CA GLY A 142 -0.01 20.15 11.66
C GLY A 142 -0.09 19.10 10.53
N THR A 143 -0.13 17.80 10.84
CA THR A 143 -0.27 16.75 9.83
C THR A 143 -1.53 16.88 8.97
N PRO A 144 -2.72 17.23 9.49
CA PRO A 144 -3.92 17.39 8.66
C PRO A 144 -3.73 18.35 7.48
N GLN A 145 -3.03 19.46 7.69
CA GLN A 145 -2.76 20.46 6.65
C GLN A 145 -1.81 19.92 5.58
N TRP A 146 -0.80 19.13 5.99
CA TRP A 146 0.14 18.50 5.06
C TRP A 146 -0.53 17.40 4.24
N LEU A 147 -1.39 16.59 4.83
CA LEU A 147 -2.18 15.58 4.10
C LEU A 147 -3.08 16.24 3.04
N GLU A 148 -3.78 17.32 3.41
CA GLU A 148 -4.62 18.04 2.45
C GLU A 148 -3.77 18.69 1.32
N ALA A 149 -2.61 19.26 1.65
CA ALA A 149 -1.69 19.80 0.65
C ALA A 149 -1.17 18.71 -0.28
N ALA A 150 -0.77 17.55 0.24
CA ALA A 150 -0.29 16.41 -0.56
C ALA A 150 -1.34 15.92 -1.56
N VAL A 151 -2.62 15.84 -1.14
CA VAL A 151 -3.70 15.44 -2.04
C VAL A 151 -3.91 16.50 -3.13
N ARG A 152 -3.84 17.80 -2.80
CA ARG A 152 -3.93 18.89 -3.78
C ARG A 152 -2.78 18.86 -4.78
N GLU A 153 -1.60 18.39 -4.39
CA GLU A 153 -0.43 18.26 -5.27
C GLU A 153 -0.39 16.96 -6.06
N GLY A 154 -1.36 16.05 -5.86
CA GLY A 154 -1.53 14.85 -6.71
C GLY A 154 -1.27 13.51 -6.04
N ALA A 155 -1.23 13.44 -4.70
CA ALA A 155 -1.45 12.19 -4.00
C ALA A 155 -2.92 11.78 -4.18
N GLY A 156 -3.17 10.71 -4.92
CA GLY A 156 -4.53 10.25 -5.24
C GLY A 156 -5.26 9.61 -4.06
N VAL A 157 -4.54 9.34 -2.97
CA VAL A 157 -5.02 8.62 -1.79
C VAL A 157 -4.56 9.36 -0.53
N VAL A 158 -5.45 9.54 0.43
CA VAL A 158 -5.11 10.03 1.78
C VAL A 158 -4.99 8.84 2.73
N GLY A 159 -3.92 8.81 3.51
CA GLY A 159 -3.61 7.78 4.48
C GLY A 159 -4.10 8.07 5.89
N GLY A 160 -4.08 7.06 6.72
CA GLY A 160 -4.22 7.11 8.17
C GLY A 160 -3.38 6.00 8.79
N ILE A 161 -3.22 6.02 10.11
CA ILE A 161 -2.47 5.00 10.84
C ILE A 161 -3.00 4.85 12.27
N ASP A 162 -3.28 3.61 12.68
CA ASP A 162 -3.59 3.20 14.06
C ASP A 162 -4.35 4.26 14.88
N PRO A 163 -5.62 4.51 14.55
CA PRO A 163 -6.37 5.67 15.06
C PRO A 163 -6.47 5.72 16.59
N SER A 164 -6.54 4.57 17.27
CA SER A 164 -6.64 4.52 18.73
C SER A 164 -5.28 4.47 19.42
N THR A 165 -4.35 3.64 18.93
CA THR A 165 -3.12 3.35 19.66
C THR A 165 -2.02 4.37 19.40
N LEU A 166 -1.93 4.94 18.20
CA LEU A 166 -0.96 5.97 17.87
C LEU A 166 -1.53 7.38 18.12
N ASP A 167 -2.70 7.68 17.61
CA ASP A 167 -3.30 9.02 17.72
C ASP A 167 -4.06 9.25 19.04
N GLY A 168 -4.58 8.20 19.65
CA GLY A 168 -5.42 8.32 20.87
C GLY A 168 -6.77 9.02 20.62
N ASP A 169 -7.06 9.38 19.36
CA ASP A 169 -8.29 10.06 18.93
C ASP A 169 -8.77 9.47 17.59
N ALA A 170 -9.39 8.32 17.66
CA ALA A 170 -9.84 7.59 16.48
C ALA A 170 -10.91 8.38 15.70
N GLU A 171 -11.81 9.06 16.36
CA GLU A 171 -12.85 9.84 15.68
C GLU A 171 -12.23 11.06 14.98
N GLY A 172 -11.34 11.80 15.66
CA GLY A 172 -10.63 12.93 15.08
C GLY A 172 -9.81 12.54 13.85
N GLN A 173 -9.07 11.40 13.90
CA GLN A 173 -8.33 10.93 12.72
C GLN A 173 -9.28 10.58 11.56
N LEU A 174 -10.33 9.82 11.83
CA LEU A 174 -11.29 9.41 10.80
C LEU A 174 -12.03 10.61 10.22
N ASP A 175 -12.44 11.60 11.05
CA ASP A 175 -13.05 12.85 10.57
C ASP A 175 -12.10 13.62 9.64
N CYS A 176 -10.83 13.69 10.00
CA CYS A 176 -9.81 14.34 9.18
C CYS A 176 -9.64 13.63 7.83
N VAL A 177 -9.34 12.33 7.85
CA VAL A 177 -9.01 11.54 6.64
C VAL A 177 -10.21 11.46 5.69
N PHE A 178 -11.39 11.10 6.20
CA PHE A 178 -12.60 11.03 5.39
C PHE A 178 -13.05 12.42 4.89
N GLY A 179 -12.91 13.46 5.72
CA GLY A 179 -13.21 14.83 5.30
C GLY A 179 -12.32 15.33 4.17
N ILE A 180 -11.02 15.04 4.18
CA ILE A 180 -10.12 15.34 3.07
C ILE A 180 -10.55 14.57 1.81
N ALA A 181 -10.79 13.26 1.95
CA ALA A 181 -11.21 12.40 0.84
C ALA A 181 -12.51 12.89 0.18
N GLU A 182 -13.49 13.30 0.97
CA GLU A 182 -14.78 13.82 0.50
C GLU A 182 -14.60 15.16 -0.24
N ARG A 183 -13.89 16.13 0.37
CA ARG A 183 -13.69 17.45 -0.22
C ARG A 183 -12.87 17.43 -1.51
N LEU A 184 -11.86 16.58 -1.59
CA LEU A 184 -10.90 16.55 -2.71
C LEU A 184 -11.10 15.39 -3.67
N GLY A 185 -12.04 14.49 -3.42
CA GLY A 185 -12.30 13.34 -4.26
C GLY A 185 -11.21 12.27 -4.18
N ALA A 186 -10.39 12.24 -3.10
CA ALA A 186 -9.33 11.25 -2.94
C ALA A 186 -9.87 9.87 -2.52
N LYS A 187 -9.09 8.81 -2.74
CA LYS A 187 -9.28 7.50 -2.11
C LYS A 187 -8.71 7.54 -0.69
N ILE A 188 -8.97 6.48 0.07
CA ILE A 188 -8.47 6.32 1.44
C ILE A 188 -7.71 4.99 1.56
N ASP A 189 -6.57 4.99 2.28
CA ASP A 189 -5.86 3.77 2.67
C ASP A 189 -5.30 3.93 4.09
N ILE A 190 -5.86 3.18 5.06
CA ILE A 190 -5.53 3.33 6.48
C ILE A 190 -4.69 2.12 6.91
N HIS A 191 -3.46 2.36 7.41
CA HIS A 191 -2.68 1.35 8.12
C HIS A 191 -3.35 1.02 9.45
N LEU A 192 -3.61 -0.25 9.69
CA LEU A 192 -4.24 -0.70 10.93
C LEU A 192 -3.53 -1.95 11.46
N HIS A 193 -2.68 -1.72 12.46
CA HIS A 193 -1.92 -2.78 13.14
C HIS A 193 -2.55 -3.15 14.49
N GLU A 194 -3.54 -2.40 14.94
CA GLU A 194 -4.26 -2.60 16.21
C GLU A 194 -4.81 -4.02 16.31
N PRO A 195 -4.46 -4.79 17.38
CA PRO A 195 -4.80 -6.21 17.47
C PRO A 195 -6.21 -6.46 18.00
N GLY A 196 -6.68 -7.70 17.87
CA GLY A 196 -7.83 -8.25 18.55
C GLY A 196 -9.13 -7.46 18.35
N GLU A 197 -9.97 -7.43 19.39
CA GLU A 197 -11.29 -6.78 19.34
C GLU A 197 -11.20 -5.27 19.08
N GLN A 198 -10.15 -4.61 19.56
CA GLN A 198 -9.92 -3.18 19.31
C GLN A 198 -9.73 -2.92 17.83
N GLY A 199 -8.86 -3.67 17.15
CA GLY A 199 -8.64 -3.54 15.71
C GLY A 199 -9.91 -3.84 14.91
N VAL A 200 -10.66 -4.89 15.27
CA VAL A 200 -11.94 -5.21 14.62
C VAL A 200 -12.95 -4.08 14.79
N ALA A 201 -13.00 -3.44 15.96
CA ALA A 201 -13.88 -2.29 16.18
C ALA A 201 -13.50 -1.11 15.25
N GLN A 202 -12.20 -0.84 15.05
CA GLN A 202 -11.78 0.20 14.12
C GLN A 202 -12.12 -0.16 12.67
N ILE A 203 -11.90 -1.40 12.24
CA ILE A 203 -12.31 -1.89 10.93
C ILE A 203 -13.79 -1.65 10.69
N ALA A 204 -14.62 -1.99 11.66
CA ALA A 204 -16.08 -1.79 11.59
C ALA A 204 -16.46 -0.30 11.49
N ARG A 205 -15.77 0.59 12.22
CA ARG A 205 -15.99 2.06 12.15
C ARG A 205 -15.62 2.61 10.77
N ILE A 206 -14.47 2.20 10.21
CA ILE A 206 -14.03 2.59 8.88
C ILE A 206 -15.05 2.13 7.83
N ALA A 207 -15.51 0.87 7.92
CA ALA A 207 -16.54 0.34 7.02
C ALA A 207 -17.86 1.12 7.11
N ALA A 208 -18.31 1.43 8.31
CA ALA A 208 -19.53 2.21 8.52
C ALA A 208 -19.43 3.63 7.92
N ARG A 209 -18.30 4.32 8.10
CA ARG A 209 -18.08 5.64 7.47
C ARG A 209 -18.00 5.55 5.95
N ALA A 210 -17.30 4.57 5.41
CA ALA A 210 -17.22 4.35 3.98
C ALA A 210 -18.61 4.14 3.36
N GLN A 211 -19.46 3.36 4.03
CA GLN A 211 -20.84 3.12 3.61
C GLN A 211 -21.69 4.39 3.70
N ALA A 212 -21.62 5.12 4.82
CA ALA A 212 -22.39 6.34 5.04
C ALA A 212 -22.08 7.44 4.00
N LEU A 213 -20.82 7.52 3.55
CA LEU A 213 -20.35 8.51 2.57
C LEU A 213 -20.37 8.00 1.12
N GLY A 214 -20.88 6.78 0.85
CA GLY A 214 -20.94 6.22 -0.50
C GLY A 214 -19.57 5.99 -1.14
N LEU A 215 -18.54 5.66 -0.35
CA LEU A 215 -17.16 5.49 -0.80
C LEU A 215 -16.82 4.04 -1.19
N ALA A 216 -17.81 3.25 -1.60
CA ALA A 216 -17.59 1.87 -2.04
C ALA A 216 -16.50 1.78 -3.13
N GLY A 217 -15.52 0.91 -2.92
CA GLY A 217 -14.37 0.71 -3.82
C GLY A 217 -13.30 1.82 -3.75
N ARG A 218 -13.44 2.80 -2.85
CA ARG A 218 -12.49 3.90 -2.68
C ARG A 218 -11.74 3.87 -1.34
N VAL A 219 -12.05 2.91 -0.48
CA VAL A 219 -11.43 2.75 0.84
C VAL A 219 -10.74 1.40 0.92
N ALA A 220 -9.49 1.40 1.39
CA ALA A 220 -8.73 0.22 1.76
C ALA A 220 -8.27 0.32 3.22
N ILE A 221 -8.10 -0.83 3.86
CA ILE A 221 -7.43 -0.96 5.15
C ILE A 221 -6.22 -1.86 4.94
N SER A 222 -5.04 -1.33 5.24
CA SER A 222 -3.79 -2.05 5.12
C SER A 222 -3.46 -2.78 6.41
N HIS A 223 -2.88 -3.98 6.27
CA HIS A 223 -2.50 -4.93 7.33
C HIS A 223 -3.69 -5.61 8.00
N ALA A 224 -4.54 -4.89 8.73
CA ALA A 224 -5.74 -5.39 9.39
C ALA A 224 -5.50 -6.71 10.18
N TYR A 225 -4.36 -6.81 10.90
CA TYR A 225 -3.91 -8.04 11.57
C TYR A 225 -4.95 -8.61 12.53
N ALA A 226 -5.76 -7.74 13.15
CA ALA A 226 -6.87 -8.14 14.02
C ALA A 226 -7.80 -9.19 13.40
N LEU A 227 -7.94 -9.21 12.06
CA LEU A 227 -8.78 -10.20 11.38
C LEU A 227 -8.23 -11.62 11.48
N GLY A 228 -6.93 -11.78 11.74
CA GLY A 228 -6.30 -13.07 12.01
C GLY A 228 -6.30 -13.49 13.48
N ASP A 229 -6.59 -12.55 14.40
CA ASP A 229 -6.49 -12.73 15.85
C ASP A 229 -7.85 -12.99 16.52
N VAL A 230 -8.97 -12.91 15.78
CA VAL A 230 -10.31 -13.01 16.37
C VAL A 230 -11.01 -14.30 15.99
N GLY A 231 -12.02 -14.66 16.80
CA GLY A 231 -12.80 -15.87 16.55
C GLY A 231 -13.68 -15.77 15.29
N GLN A 232 -14.06 -16.93 14.75
CA GLN A 232 -14.77 -17.05 13.49
C GLN A 232 -16.07 -16.21 13.42
N GLY A 233 -16.83 -16.09 14.50
CA GLY A 233 -18.07 -15.30 14.54
C GLY A 233 -17.79 -13.81 14.32
N ALA A 234 -16.82 -13.25 15.05
CA ALA A 234 -16.42 -11.85 14.90
C ALA A 234 -15.85 -11.56 13.50
N LEU A 235 -15.06 -12.50 12.97
CA LEU A 235 -14.53 -12.41 11.61
C LEU A 235 -15.66 -12.36 10.57
N GLN A 236 -16.66 -13.24 10.67
CA GLN A 236 -17.77 -13.28 9.72
C GLN A 236 -18.61 -11.99 9.77
N ASP A 237 -18.83 -11.44 10.97
CA ASP A 237 -19.60 -10.22 11.15
C ASP A 237 -18.88 -8.99 10.55
N VAL A 238 -17.57 -8.86 10.77
CA VAL A 238 -16.81 -7.74 10.23
C VAL A 238 -16.57 -7.90 8.72
N ALA A 239 -16.37 -9.12 8.22
CA ALA A 239 -16.21 -9.38 6.78
C ALA A 239 -17.47 -8.99 6.01
N ARG A 240 -18.66 -9.25 6.56
CA ARG A 240 -19.94 -8.80 5.99
C ARG A 240 -20.00 -7.27 5.89
N LYS A 241 -19.66 -6.56 6.97
CA LYS A 241 -19.62 -5.09 6.98
C LYS A 241 -18.64 -4.53 5.94
N LEU A 242 -17.47 -5.13 5.79
CA LEU A 242 -16.48 -4.74 4.78
C LEU A 242 -17.01 -4.95 3.35
N ALA A 243 -17.63 -6.10 3.10
CA ALA A 243 -18.22 -6.41 1.79
C ALA A 243 -19.35 -5.44 1.43
N ASP A 244 -20.28 -5.20 2.37
CA ASP A 244 -21.42 -4.29 2.19
C ASP A 244 -20.96 -2.84 1.95
N ALA A 245 -19.90 -2.41 2.62
CA ALA A 245 -19.32 -1.09 2.45
C ALA A 245 -18.38 -0.98 1.22
N GLY A 246 -18.04 -2.10 0.57
CA GLY A 246 -17.08 -2.13 -0.54
C GLY A 246 -15.67 -1.74 -0.13
N VAL A 247 -15.27 -1.96 1.14
CA VAL A 247 -13.93 -1.70 1.66
C VAL A 247 -13.01 -2.86 1.35
N ALA A 248 -11.82 -2.57 0.83
CA ALA A 248 -10.82 -3.57 0.52
C ALA A 248 -9.85 -3.78 1.69
N ILE A 249 -9.26 -4.98 1.77
CA ILE A 249 -8.20 -5.32 2.72
C ILE A 249 -6.90 -5.57 1.96
N MET A 250 -5.82 -4.92 2.39
CA MET A 250 -4.46 -5.21 1.95
C MET A 250 -3.77 -6.08 3.02
N THR A 251 -3.00 -7.05 2.58
CA THR A 251 -2.11 -7.81 3.45
C THR A 251 -0.74 -8.01 2.81
N ASN A 252 0.32 -7.80 3.60
CA ASN A 252 1.69 -8.18 3.25
C ASN A 252 2.02 -9.62 3.69
N ALA A 253 1.06 -10.33 4.29
CA ALA A 253 1.18 -11.71 4.78
C ALA A 253 2.50 -11.92 5.57
N PRO A 254 2.73 -11.21 6.68
CA PRO A 254 3.97 -11.32 7.45
C PRO A 254 4.08 -12.73 8.05
N GLY A 255 5.32 -13.26 8.11
CA GLY A 255 5.57 -14.60 8.63
C GLY A 255 5.65 -14.70 10.15
N ASP A 256 5.65 -13.58 10.86
CA ASP A 256 5.91 -13.49 12.31
C ASP A 256 4.65 -13.31 13.17
N ARG A 257 3.47 -13.15 12.56
CA ARG A 257 2.19 -12.90 13.24
C ARG A 257 0.99 -13.36 12.43
N ALA A 258 -0.17 -13.42 13.08
CA ALA A 258 -1.44 -13.64 12.40
C ALA A 258 -1.75 -12.49 11.40
N PHE A 259 -2.36 -12.83 10.28
CA PHE A 259 -2.77 -11.88 9.24
C PHE A 259 -4.17 -12.21 8.71
N PRO A 260 -4.80 -11.30 7.96
CA PRO A 260 -6.16 -11.49 7.47
C PRO A 260 -6.36 -12.83 6.75
N PRO A 261 -7.39 -13.62 7.10
CA PRO A 261 -7.66 -14.91 6.47
C PRO A 261 -8.24 -14.73 5.08
N VAL A 262 -7.36 -14.61 4.08
CA VAL A 262 -7.64 -14.21 2.69
C VAL A 262 -8.80 -14.98 2.08
N LEU A 263 -8.81 -16.31 2.20
CA LEU A 263 -9.85 -17.15 1.60
C LEU A 263 -11.23 -16.89 2.23
N ALA A 264 -11.30 -16.73 3.55
CA ALA A 264 -12.54 -16.45 4.25
C ALA A 264 -13.09 -15.07 3.89
N LEU A 265 -12.24 -14.05 3.82
CA LEU A 265 -12.62 -12.70 3.43
C LEU A 265 -13.13 -12.66 1.97
N ARG A 266 -12.44 -13.31 1.05
CA ARG A 266 -12.87 -13.41 -0.35
C ARG A 266 -14.19 -14.17 -0.49
N ALA A 267 -14.40 -15.24 0.26
CA ALA A 267 -15.67 -15.98 0.28
C ALA A 267 -16.84 -15.11 0.80
N ALA A 268 -16.56 -14.16 1.70
CA ALA A 268 -17.53 -13.17 2.17
C ALA A 268 -17.75 -11.98 1.21
N GLY A 269 -17.04 -11.94 0.07
CA GLY A 269 -17.18 -10.85 -0.92
C GLY A 269 -16.24 -9.67 -0.71
N VAL A 270 -15.31 -9.74 0.26
CA VAL A 270 -14.32 -8.69 0.49
C VAL A 270 -13.22 -8.77 -0.57
N ARG A 271 -12.89 -7.64 -1.18
CA ARG A 271 -11.72 -7.54 -2.04
C ARG A 271 -10.45 -7.58 -1.20
N VAL A 272 -9.58 -8.55 -1.45
CA VAL A 272 -8.27 -8.65 -0.79
C VAL A 272 -7.18 -8.54 -1.85
N PHE A 273 -6.15 -7.76 -1.56
CA PHE A 273 -4.97 -7.61 -2.40
C PHE A 273 -3.70 -7.65 -1.54
N THR A 274 -2.54 -7.78 -2.18
CA THR A 274 -1.25 -7.88 -1.51
C THR A 274 -0.26 -6.82 -1.99
N GLY A 275 0.77 -6.58 -1.18
CA GLY A 275 1.91 -5.73 -1.48
C GLY A 275 3.16 -6.21 -0.76
N ASN A 276 4.32 -5.73 -1.19
CA ASN A 276 5.59 -6.03 -0.54
C ASN A 276 5.73 -5.37 0.83
N ASP A 277 5.13 -4.17 0.99
CA ASP A 277 5.29 -3.33 2.16
C ASP A 277 6.76 -2.88 2.32
N ASN A 278 7.41 -3.29 3.38
CA ASN A 278 8.78 -2.93 3.71
C ASN A 278 9.79 -3.81 2.94
N ILE A 279 10.76 -3.17 2.28
CA ILE A 279 11.84 -3.84 1.54
C ILE A 279 13.18 -3.19 1.90
N GLN A 280 14.05 -3.94 2.59
CA GLN A 280 15.39 -3.49 3.00
C GLN A 280 15.36 -2.09 3.62
N ASP A 281 14.57 -1.93 4.65
CA ASP A 281 14.41 -0.68 5.41
C ASP A 281 14.52 -0.91 6.92
N CYS A 282 14.18 0.09 7.72
CA CYS A 282 14.29 0.00 9.19
C CYS A 282 13.28 -0.95 9.83
N TRP A 283 12.19 -1.32 9.12
CA TRP A 283 11.15 -2.22 9.61
C TRP A 283 11.43 -3.66 9.23
N TRP A 284 11.92 -3.88 8.00
CA TRP A 284 12.23 -5.20 7.48
C TRP A 284 13.50 -5.17 6.62
N PRO A 285 14.60 -5.84 7.06
CA PRO A 285 15.91 -5.75 6.38
C PRO A 285 16.01 -6.62 5.13
N TYR A 286 14.96 -7.34 4.78
CA TYR A 286 14.92 -8.26 3.65
C TYR A 286 13.93 -7.81 2.58
N GLY A 287 13.70 -8.67 1.58
CA GLY A 287 12.78 -8.41 0.49
C GLY A 287 13.51 -7.98 -0.78
N ASN A 288 12.88 -8.20 -1.91
CA ASN A 288 13.45 -7.96 -3.24
C ASN A 288 12.46 -7.32 -4.23
N GLY A 289 11.21 -7.06 -3.82
CA GLY A 289 10.19 -6.49 -4.70
C GLY A 289 9.54 -7.48 -5.67
N ASP A 290 9.80 -8.79 -5.52
CA ASP A 290 9.19 -9.83 -6.35
C ASP A 290 7.76 -10.16 -5.86
N MET A 291 6.77 -9.66 -6.59
CA MET A 291 5.35 -9.90 -6.27
C MET A 291 4.91 -11.34 -6.52
N LEU A 292 5.58 -12.10 -7.39
CA LEU A 292 5.27 -13.51 -7.57
C LEU A 292 5.73 -14.34 -6.37
N GLN A 293 6.88 -13.97 -5.79
CA GLN A 293 7.36 -14.60 -4.56
C GLN A 293 6.48 -14.25 -3.35
N ARG A 294 5.86 -13.06 -3.37
CA ARG A 294 4.95 -12.58 -2.31
C ARG A 294 3.59 -13.27 -2.35
N ALA A 295 3.08 -13.64 -3.53
CA ALA A 295 1.78 -14.28 -3.75
C ALA A 295 1.80 -15.78 -3.40
#